data_50f0d1a38dadd2a96d8fd5e7f88e0eec
#
_entry.id   50f0d1a38dadd2a96d8fd5e7f88e0eec
#
_cell.length_a   1.000
_cell.length_b   1.000
_cell.length_c   1.000
_cell.angle_alpha   90.00
_cell.angle_beta   90.00
_cell.angle_gamma   90.00
#
_symmetry.space_group_name_H-M   'P 1'
#
loop_
_entity.id
_entity.type
_entity.pdbx_description
1 polymer ?
#
loop_
_entity_poly.entity_id
_entity_poly.type
_entity_poly.pdbx_seq_one_letter_code
_entity_poly.pdbx_strand_id
1 'polypeptide(L)'
;MLYTIETITECIGARRVGTHEATIDWLLTDSRSLSFPEETLFFALTTKRNKGARYIPELYERGVRNFVVTQEEFNELTVDNGQLTIAMQHAGSAATVNCQLSTVNFLIVGNPLKALQKLAELHRERFQIPVIGITGSNGKTIVKEWLHQLLSPDRVIVRSPRSYNSQIGVPLSVWQMNEEAELAIFEAGISEMGEMRALQNMIKPTIGILTNIGGAHQENFFSLQEKCMEKLSLFKNCDVVIYNADNELISNCVSKSMLTAREIAWSCRDAERPLYISRVVKKEDHTVISYRYLEMDNTFCIPFIDDASIENSLNCLAACLYLMMPADQITERMVRLEPVAMRLEVKEGKHGCVLINDSYNSDLASLDIALDFLVRRSEVKGKGMKRTLILSDILETGQSTTTLYRKVAQLVQSRGIDKIIGVGPEIFSSAARFEIEKYFFHTTEELMESDVFQNLHDEVILIKGSRAFNFDLVSDRLELKVHETILEVNLGAMVANLNHYRSMLQPATKMVCMVKASAYGAGSYEIAKTLQEHQVDYLAVAVADEGAELRKAGITSSIMIMDPELTAFKTMFDYKLEPEVYNFHLLDALVKAAEK
;
A
#
# COMPACT_ATOMS: atom_id res chain seq x y z
N MET A 1 -0.86 -15.51 -15.54
CA MET A 1 -0.25 -16.85 -15.69
C MET A 1 -1.18 -17.85 -15.03
N LEU A 2 -1.77 -18.76 -15.80
CA LEU A 2 -2.80 -19.70 -15.33
C LEU A 2 -2.16 -20.95 -14.73
N TYR A 3 -2.62 -21.34 -13.55
CA TYR A 3 -2.22 -22.58 -12.89
C TYR A 3 -3.38 -23.58 -12.89
N THR A 4 -3.14 -24.82 -13.29
CA THR A 4 -4.15 -25.86 -13.13
C THR A 4 -4.36 -26.19 -11.65
N ILE A 5 -5.56 -26.58 -11.29
CA ILE A 5 -5.89 -26.99 -9.91
C ILE A 5 -5.01 -28.17 -9.44
N GLU A 6 -4.59 -29.04 -10.35
CA GLU A 6 -3.67 -30.14 -10.07
C GLU A 6 -2.30 -29.64 -9.69
N THR A 7 -1.72 -28.74 -10.51
CA THR A 7 -0.44 -28.12 -10.20
C THR A 7 -0.46 -27.44 -8.82
N ILE A 8 -1.51 -26.71 -8.51
CA ILE A 8 -1.67 -26.08 -7.19
C ILE A 8 -1.75 -27.13 -6.09
N THR A 9 -2.53 -28.18 -6.28
CA THR A 9 -2.70 -29.27 -5.31
C THR A 9 -1.34 -29.88 -4.93
N GLU A 10 -0.51 -30.18 -5.92
CA GLU A 10 0.85 -30.71 -5.73
C GLU A 10 1.75 -29.67 -5.04
N CYS A 11 1.71 -28.42 -5.50
CA CYS A 11 2.54 -27.34 -4.98
C CYS A 11 2.34 -27.11 -3.47
N ILE A 12 1.08 -27.15 -3.00
CA ILE A 12 0.76 -26.92 -1.59
C ILE A 12 0.69 -28.20 -0.77
N GLY A 13 0.88 -29.36 -1.40
CA GLY A 13 0.80 -30.67 -0.74
C GLY A 13 -0.60 -30.99 -0.20
N ALA A 14 -1.64 -30.57 -0.91
CA ALA A 14 -3.02 -30.75 -0.48
C ALA A 14 -3.58 -32.14 -0.87
N ARG A 15 -4.51 -32.63 -0.08
CA ARG A 15 -5.40 -33.71 -0.50
C ARG A 15 -6.63 -33.13 -1.21
N ARG A 16 -6.75 -33.35 -2.50
CA ARG A 16 -7.90 -32.90 -3.30
C ARG A 16 -9.11 -33.79 -3.07
N VAL A 17 -10.25 -33.18 -2.82
CA VAL A 17 -11.58 -33.82 -2.82
C VAL A 17 -12.44 -33.04 -3.80
N GLY A 18 -13.00 -33.77 -4.78
CA GLY A 18 -13.69 -33.21 -5.95
C GLY A 18 -12.89 -33.42 -7.22
N THR A 19 -13.57 -33.26 -8.37
CA THR A 19 -12.99 -33.56 -9.71
C THR A 19 -13.24 -32.44 -10.70
N HIS A 20 -13.60 -31.25 -10.21
CA HIS A 20 -13.82 -30.08 -11.08
C HIS A 20 -12.49 -29.63 -11.69
N GLU A 21 -12.40 -29.65 -13.03
CA GLU A 21 -11.23 -29.10 -13.73
C GLU A 21 -11.27 -27.59 -13.72
N ALA A 22 -10.21 -26.96 -13.23
CA ALA A 22 -10.12 -25.51 -13.10
C ALA A 22 -8.70 -25.02 -13.38
N THR A 23 -8.64 -23.83 -13.94
CA THR A 23 -7.43 -22.99 -13.97
C THR A 23 -7.59 -21.83 -13.02
N ILE A 24 -6.57 -21.55 -12.24
CA ILE A 24 -6.60 -20.54 -11.17
C ILE A 24 -5.70 -19.38 -11.56
N ASP A 25 -6.25 -18.18 -11.53
CA ASP A 25 -5.53 -16.92 -11.71
C ASP A 25 -5.65 -16.03 -10.47
N TRP A 26 -6.69 -16.23 -9.67
CA TRP A 26 -7.02 -15.39 -8.53
C TRP A 26 -6.93 -16.14 -7.20
N LEU A 27 -6.24 -15.51 -6.23
CA LEU A 27 -6.23 -15.97 -4.84
C LEU A 27 -7.14 -15.06 -4.01
N LEU A 28 -8.04 -15.66 -3.25
CA LEU A 28 -9.01 -14.95 -2.44
C LEU A 28 -8.90 -15.34 -0.96
N THR A 29 -8.89 -14.35 -0.09
CA THR A 29 -8.90 -14.53 1.38
C THR A 29 -10.03 -13.76 2.06
N ASP A 30 -10.73 -12.87 1.31
CA ASP A 30 -11.85 -12.05 1.78
C ASP A 30 -12.97 -12.10 0.73
N SER A 31 -14.15 -12.61 1.12
CA SER A 31 -15.30 -12.80 0.23
C SER A 31 -15.78 -11.51 -0.45
N ARG A 32 -15.52 -10.36 0.16
CA ARG A 32 -15.88 -9.04 -0.38
C ARG A 32 -15.06 -8.66 -1.62
N SER A 33 -13.88 -9.24 -1.77
CA SER A 33 -12.95 -8.96 -2.88
C SER A 33 -13.09 -9.91 -4.06
N LEU A 34 -14.15 -10.73 -4.12
CA LEU A 34 -14.37 -11.69 -5.19
C LEU A 34 -14.64 -10.99 -6.53
N SER A 35 -13.80 -11.29 -7.53
CA SER A 35 -13.87 -10.74 -8.89
C SER A 35 -14.18 -11.79 -9.96
N PHE A 36 -13.49 -12.91 -9.96
CA PHE A 36 -13.58 -13.99 -10.96
C PHE A 36 -13.87 -15.32 -10.27
N PRO A 37 -15.16 -15.66 -10.07
CA PRO A 37 -15.52 -16.83 -9.27
C PRO A 37 -14.90 -18.16 -9.76
N GLU A 38 -14.93 -18.41 -11.07
CA GLU A 38 -14.52 -19.69 -11.66
C GLU A 38 -13.00 -19.90 -11.60
N GLU A 39 -12.22 -18.82 -11.75
CA GLU A 39 -10.75 -18.83 -11.72
C GLU A 39 -10.18 -18.55 -10.32
N THR A 40 -11.05 -18.46 -9.32
CA THR A 40 -10.69 -18.13 -7.96
C THR A 40 -10.43 -19.37 -7.11
N LEU A 41 -9.31 -19.35 -6.38
CA LEU A 41 -9.02 -20.25 -5.27
C LEU A 41 -9.18 -19.48 -3.95
N PHE A 42 -10.19 -19.85 -3.17
CA PHE A 42 -10.44 -19.25 -1.86
C PHE A 42 -9.69 -19.99 -0.76
N PHE A 43 -8.93 -19.25 0.04
CA PHE A 43 -8.26 -19.74 1.24
C PHE A 43 -9.10 -19.43 2.47
N ALA A 44 -9.65 -20.43 3.13
CA ALA A 44 -10.42 -20.30 4.35
C ALA A 44 -9.51 -20.02 5.55
N LEU A 45 -9.09 -18.75 5.71
CA LEU A 45 -8.19 -18.36 6.80
C LEU A 45 -8.98 -18.20 8.10
N THR A 46 -8.54 -18.89 9.15
CA THR A 46 -9.10 -18.76 10.49
C THR A 46 -8.22 -17.88 11.35
N THR A 47 -8.82 -16.86 11.97
CA THR A 47 -8.18 -15.91 12.88
C THR A 47 -8.86 -15.98 14.25
N LYS A 48 -8.30 -15.31 15.26
CA LYS A 48 -8.90 -15.21 16.61
C LYS A 48 -10.35 -14.67 16.59
N ARG A 49 -10.72 -13.90 15.58
CA ARG A 49 -12.02 -13.19 15.47
C ARG A 49 -12.94 -13.74 14.39
N ASN A 50 -12.43 -14.58 13.47
CA ASN A 50 -13.18 -14.97 12.27
C ASN A 50 -12.75 -16.36 11.76
N LYS A 51 -13.73 -17.22 11.43
CA LYS A 51 -13.53 -18.49 10.74
C LYS A 51 -13.80 -18.30 9.25
N GLY A 52 -12.78 -18.44 8.39
CA GLY A 52 -12.92 -18.25 6.94
C GLY A 52 -13.90 -19.22 6.28
N ALA A 53 -13.98 -20.45 6.76
CA ALA A 53 -14.86 -21.48 6.21
C ALA A 53 -16.35 -21.09 6.20
N ARG A 54 -16.79 -20.20 7.09
CA ARG A 54 -18.18 -19.72 7.13
C ARG A 54 -18.63 -18.99 5.85
N TYR A 55 -17.70 -18.52 5.03
CA TYR A 55 -17.99 -17.80 3.78
C TYR A 55 -18.08 -18.75 2.57
N ILE A 56 -17.77 -20.04 2.74
CA ILE A 56 -17.81 -21.03 1.64
C ILE A 56 -19.19 -21.12 1.00
N PRO A 57 -20.32 -21.19 1.75
CA PRO A 57 -21.65 -21.26 1.15
C PRO A 57 -21.96 -20.06 0.25
N GLU A 58 -21.74 -18.83 0.76
CA GLU A 58 -21.92 -17.59 0.00
C GLU A 58 -21.06 -17.57 -1.26
N LEU A 59 -19.79 -17.92 -1.12
CA LEU A 59 -18.85 -17.94 -2.25
C LEU A 59 -19.21 -18.99 -3.30
N TYR A 60 -19.69 -20.15 -2.87
CA TYR A 60 -20.18 -21.19 -3.78
C TYR A 60 -21.39 -20.73 -4.57
N GLU A 61 -22.37 -20.05 -3.94
CA GLU A 61 -23.52 -19.45 -4.63
C GLU A 61 -23.09 -18.37 -5.62
N ARG A 62 -22.03 -17.62 -5.30
CA ARG A 62 -21.44 -16.62 -6.19
C ARG A 62 -20.54 -17.21 -7.27
N GLY A 63 -20.45 -18.54 -7.41
CA GLY A 63 -19.76 -19.22 -8.50
C GLY A 63 -18.36 -19.71 -8.19
N VAL A 64 -17.80 -19.50 -6.99
CA VAL A 64 -16.50 -20.06 -6.61
C VAL A 64 -16.60 -21.58 -6.49
N ARG A 65 -15.62 -22.28 -7.04
CA ARG A 65 -15.60 -23.75 -7.09
C ARG A 65 -14.37 -24.37 -6.46
N ASN A 66 -13.40 -23.57 -6.02
CA ASN A 66 -12.12 -24.07 -5.51
C ASN A 66 -11.85 -23.46 -4.12
N PHE A 67 -11.69 -24.32 -3.12
CA PHE A 67 -11.56 -23.94 -1.72
C PHE A 67 -10.38 -24.64 -1.05
N VAL A 68 -9.53 -23.89 -0.32
CA VAL A 68 -8.47 -24.43 0.55
C VAL A 68 -8.96 -24.39 1.98
N VAL A 69 -9.03 -25.54 2.63
CA VAL A 69 -9.60 -25.73 3.96
C VAL A 69 -8.73 -26.65 4.80
N THR A 70 -8.94 -26.63 6.13
CA THR A 70 -8.40 -27.67 7.00
C THR A 70 -9.26 -28.94 6.99
N GLN A 71 -8.72 -30.06 7.50
CA GLN A 71 -9.49 -31.29 7.64
C GLN A 71 -10.69 -31.12 8.58
N GLU A 72 -10.55 -30.32 9.63
CA GLU A 72 -11.65 -30.03 10.58
C GLU A 72 -12.78 -29.25 9.89
N GLU A 73 -12.44 -28.20 9.18
CA GLU A 73 -13.39 -27.38 8.43
C GLU A 73 -14.11 -28.20 7.34
N PHE A 74 -13.38 -29.10 6.65
CA PHE A 74 -13.99 -30.01 5.70
C PHE A 74 -14.95 -31.01 6.34
N ASN A 75 -14.62 -31.53 7.54
CA ASN A 75 -15.49 -32.46 8.26
C ASN A 75 -16.77 -31.81 8.81
N GLU A 76 -16.80 -30.47 8.98
CA GLU A 76 -18.00 -29.71 9.32
C GLU A 76 -19.01 -29.70 8.15
N LEU A 77 -18.55 -30.03 6.94
CA LEU A 77 -19.40 -30.18 5.76
C LEU A 77 -19.94 -31.62 5.71
N THR A 78 -21.24 -31.79 5.52
CA THR A 78 -21.85 -33.12 5.46
C THR A 78 -21.76 -33.65 4.02
N VAL A 79 -21.13 -34.83 3.83
CA VAL A 79 -21.03 -35.50 2.54
C VAL A 79 -21.91 -36.74 2.58
N ASP A 80 -22.95 -36.82 1.71
CA ASP A 80 -23.79 -37.98 1.56
C ASP A 80 -23.95 -38.34 0.07
N ASN A 81 -23.71 -39.60 -0.28
CA ASN A 81 -23.85 -40.15 -1.66
C ASN A 81 -23.21 -39.29 -2.76
N GLY A 82 -22.04 -38.68 -2.50
CA GLY A 82 -21.33 -37.80 -3.45
C GLY A 82 -21.91 -36.38 -3.56
N GLN A 83 -22.89 -36.06 -2.74
CA GLN A 83 -23.37 -34.68 -2.54
C GLN A 83 -22.79 -34.10 -1.25
N LEU A 84 -22.32 -32.86 -1.35
CA LEU A 84 -21.83 -32.10 -0.22
C LEU A 84 -22.92 -31.13 0.25
N THR A 85 -23.31 -31.25 1.51
CA THR A 85 -24.25 -30.31 2.13
C THR A 85 -23.49 -29.25 2.94
N ILE A 86 -23.63 -28.01 2.54
CA ILE A 86 -23.01 -26.88 3.22
C ILE A 86 -24.10 -26.13 4.00
N ALA A 87 -24.03 -26.12 5.32
CA ALA A 87 -24.98 -25.42 6.16
C ALA A 87 -24.70 -23.90 6.16
N MET A 88 -25.71 -23.11 5.80
CA MET A 88 -25.67 -21.66 5.94
C MET A 88 -26.15 -21.23 7.33
N GLN A 89 -25.33 -20.55 8.08
CA GLN A 89 -25.75 -19.82 9.28
C GLN A 89 -25.87 -18.32 8.93
N HIS A 90 -27.01 -17.91 8.41
CA HIS A 90 -27.35 -16.49 8.36
C HIS A 90 -28.47 -16.18 9.37
N ALA A 91 -28.40 -15.01 9.97
CA ALA A 91 -29.30 -14.51 11.00
C ALA A 91 -30.77 -14.91 10.76
N GLY A 92 -31.19 -16.03 11.33
CA GLY A 92 -32.59 -16.46 11.42
C GLY A 92 -33.11 -17.46 10.37
N SER A 93 -32.32 -17.94 9.39
CA SER A 93 -32.72 -19.05 8.53
C SER A 93 -31.56 -20.02 8.27
N ALA A 94 -31.80 -21.31 8.53
CA ALA A 94 -30.89 -22.38 8.14
C ALA A 94 -31.18 -22.74 6.66
N ALA A 95 -30.33 -22.22 5.75
CA ALA A 95 -30.33 -22.66 4.37
C ALA A 95 -29.20 -23.68 4.17
N THR A 96 -29.44 -24.71 3.37
CA THR A 96 -28.42 -25.69 2.99
C THR A 96 -28.18 -25.61 1.49
N VAL A 97 -26.91 -25.54 1.10
CA VAL A 97 -26.49 -25.61 -0.31
C VAL A 97 -25.99 -27.02 -0.57
N ASN A 98 -26.59 -27.70 -1.53
CA ASN A 98 -26.15 -29.02 -1.97
C ASN A 98 -25.30 -28.86 -3.23
N CYS A 99 -24.04 -29.31 -3.18
CA CYS A 99 -23.17 -29.34 -4.34
C CYS A 99 -22.68 -30.76 -4.65
N GLN A 100 -22.46 -31.03 -5.95
CA GLN A 100 -21.87 -32.29 -6.39
C GLN A 100 -20.34 -32.18 -6.32
N LEU A 101 -19.66 -33.19 -5.81
CA LEU A 101 -18.18 -33.24 -5.75
C LEU A 101 -17.51 -33.19 -7.14
N SER A 102 -18.28 -33.47 -8.21
CA SER A 102 -17.82 -33.30 -9.60
C SER A 102 -17.74 -31.86 -10.06
N THR A 103 -18.37 -30.91 -9.35
CA THR A 103 -18.42 -29.48 -9.71
C THR A 103 -17.64 -28.55 -8.77
N VAL A 104 -16.91 -29.11 -7.81
CA VAL A 104 -16.21 -28.34 -6.78
C VAL A 104 -14.90 -29.03 -6.38
N ASN A 105 -13.94 -28.27 -5.95
CA ASN A 105 -12.70 -28.76 -5.37
C ASN A 105 -12.51 -28.25 -3.94
N PHE A 106 -12.20 -29.17 -3.04
CA PHE A 106 -11.67 -28.87 -1.71
C PHE A 106 -10.22 -29.36 -1.64
N LEU A 107 -9.31 -28.44 -1.46
CA LEU A 107 -7.88 -28.70 -1.24
C LEU A 107 -7.66 -28.71 0.28
N ILE A 108 -7.52 -29.91 0.84
CA ILE A 108 -7.38 -30.10 2.28
C ILE A 108 -5.93 -30.02 2.67
N VAL A 109 -5.60 -29.07 3.55
CA VAL A 109 -4.23 -28.80 4.02
C VAL A 109 -4.20 -28.72 5.55
N GLY A 110 -3.00 -28.86 6.12
CA GLY A 110 -2.83 -28.68 7.58
C GLY A 110 -2.99 -27.23 8.03
N ASN A 111 -2.67 -26.26 7.17
CA ASN A 111 -2.77 -24.83 7.48
C ASN A 111 -2.94 -24.02 6.17
N PRO A 112 -4.14 -23.43 5.95
CA PRO A 112 -4.40 -22.64 4.74
C PRO A 112 -3.48 -21.42 4.54
N LEU A 113 -3.04 -20.76 5.62
CA LEU A 113 -2.10 -19.64 5.51
C LEU A 113 -0.72 -20.11 5.00
N LYS A 114 -0.20 -21.21 5.53
CA LYS A 114 1.06 -21.78 5.04
C LYS A 114 0.94 -22.27 3.60
N ALA A 115 -0.21 -22.79 3.20
CA ALA A 115 -0.48 -23.19 1.83
C ALA A 115 -0.46 -21.96 0.89
N LEU A 116 -1.09 -20.86 1.27
CA LEU A 116 -1.07 -19.59 0.54
C LEU A 116 0.38 -19.07 0.39
N GLN A 117 1.14 -19.06 1.49
CA GLN A 117 2.54 -18.62 1.49
C GLN A 117 3.41 -19.50 0.59
N LYS A 118 3.23 -20.83 0.64
CA LYS A 118 3.96 -21.77 -0.18
C LYS A 118 3.67 -21.59 -1.67
N LEU A 119 2.42 -21.36 -2.02
CA LEU A 119 2.03 -21.10 -3.39
C LEU A 119 2.66 -19.80 -3.93
N ALA A 120 2.67 -18.73 -3.12
CA ALA A 120 3.33 -17.48 -3.48
C ALA A 120 4.86 -17.64 -3.62
N GLU A 121 5.50 -18.43 -2.75
CA GLU A 121 6.94 -18.75 -2.84
C GLU A 121 7.29 -19.40 -4.16
N LEU A 122 6.51 -20.41 -4.58
CA LEU A 122 6.69 -21.12 -5.85
C LEU A 122 6.39 -20.24 -7.06
N HIS A 123 5.39 -19.38 -6.95
CA HIS A 123 5.10 -18.39 -7.99
C HIS A 123 6.28 -17.41 -8.17
N ARG A 124 6.83 -16.87 -7.06
CA ARG A 124 7.99 -15.96 -7.06
C ARG A 124 9.22 -16.57 -7.74
N GLU A 125 9.46 -17.86 -7.57
CA GLU A 125 10.64 -18.56 -8.13
C GLU A 125 10.68 -18.57 -9.67
N ARG A 126 9.57 -18.32 -10.33
CA ARG A 126 9.50 -18.28 -11.80
C ARG A 126 10.08 -16.99 -12.41
N PHE A 127 10.28 -15.95 -11.58
CA PHE A 127 10.70 -14.64 -12.07
C PHE A 127 12.12 -14.32 -11.64
N GLN A 128 12.97 -13.98 -12.63
CA GLN A 128 14.37 -13.60 -12.44
C GLN A 128 14.59 -12.08 -12.56
N ILE A 129 13.59 -11.29 -12.16
CA ILE A 129 13.65 -9.83 -12.18
C ILE A 129 14.19 -9.30 -10.85
N PRO A 130 14.75 -8.07 -10.82
CA PRO A 130 15.08 -7.40 -9.57
C PRO A 130 13.85 -7.24 -8.68
N VAL A 131 14.02 -7.47 -7.39
CA VAL A 131 12.94 -7.31 -6.39
C VAL A 131 13.45 -6.48 -5.24
N ILE A 132 12.77 -5.35 -5.00
CA ILE A 132 13.02 -4.47 -3.87
C ILE A 132 12.15 -4.93 -2.70
N GLY A 133 12.79 -5.35 -1.61
CA GLY A 133 12.14 -5.65 -0.34
C GLY A 133 12.33 -4.50 0.64
N ILE A 134 11.24 -3.90 1.11
CA ILE A 134 11.27 -2.74 2.00
C ILE A 134 10.75 -3.15 3.37
N THR A 135 11.57 -2.95 4.41
CA THR A 135 11.13 -3.12 5.80
C THR A 135 11.56 -1.92 6.67
N GLY A 136 11.05 -1.88 7.88
CA GLY A 136 11.29 -0.80 8.84
C GLY A 136 10.07 -0.58 9.72
N SER A 137 10.13 0.34 10.65
CA SER A 137 8.99 0.72 11.49
C SER A 137 8.07 1.68 10.72
N ASN A 138 8.58 2.78 10.22
CA ASN A 138 7.87 3.81 9.47
C ASN A 138 8.49 4.01 8.07
N GLY A 139 7.81 4.71 7.16
CA GLY A 139 8.31 5.08 5.83
C GLY A 139 8.19 4.03 4.73
N LYS A 140 7.93 2.75 5.03
CA LYS A 140 7.85 1.66 4.04
C LYS A 140 6.96 1.98 2.84
N THR A 141 5.72 2.37 3.11
CA THR A 141 4.74 2.69 2.06
C THR A 141 5.13 3.92 1.26
N ILE A 142 5.68 4.95 1.93
CA ILE A 142 6.17 6.16 1.27
C ILE A 142 7.30 5.81 0.30
N VAL A 143 8.32 5.10 0.77
CA VAL A 143 9.46 4.67 -0.06
C VAL A 143 8.98 3.80 -1.24
N LYS A 144 8.06 2.87 -1.01
CA LYS A 144 7.48 2.04 -2.08
C LYS A 144 6.76 2.88 -3.14
N GLU A 145 5.87 3.79 -2.73
CA GLU A 145 5.11 4.62 -3.67
C GLU A 145 6.01 5.61 -4.41
N TRP A 146 6.98 6.21 -3.72
CA TRP A 146 7.93 7.11 -4.36
C TRP A 146 8.88 6.38 -5.33
N LEU A 147 9.36 5.19 -4.98
CA LEU A 147 10.11 4.37 -5.94
C LEU A 147 9.27 4.01 -7.17
N HIS A 148 7.98 3.75 -6.97
CA HIS A 148 7.10 3.54 -8.11
C HIS A 148 6.97 4.82 -8.96
N GLN A 149 6.76 6.01 -8.36
CA GLN A 149 6.71 7.28 -9.10
C GLN A 149 8.01 7.55 -9.89
N LEU A 150 9.15 7.25 -9.28
CA LEU A 150 10.47 7.49 -9.89
C LEU A 150 10.79 6.53 -11.03
N LEU A 151 10.40 5.26 -10.93
CA LEU A 151 10.87 4.18 -11.81
C LEU A 151 9.83 3.73 -12.86
N SER A 152 8.53 3.95 -12.62
CA SER A 152 7.46 3.51 -13.53
C SER A 152 7.46 4.15 -14.91
N PRO A 153 8.02 5.36 -15.15
CA PRO A 153 8.14 5.87 -16.51
C PRO A 153 8.99 4.99 -17.43
N ASP A 154 9.94 4.22 -16.88
CA ASP A 154 10.89 3.42 -17.66
C ASP A 154 10.71 1.91 -17.52
N ARG A 155 9.89 1.44 -16.56
CA ARG A 155 9.78 0.02 -16.20
C ARG A 155 8.36 -0.39 -15.87
N VAL A 156 7.99 -1.60 -16.24
CA VAL A 156 6.77 -2.25 -15.76
C VAL A 156 7.00 -2.78 -14.34
N ILE A 157 6.29 -2.22 -13.37
CA ILE A 157 6.51 -2.48 -11.95
C ILE A 157 5.32 -3.16 -11.31
N VAL A 158 5.55 -4.31 -10.70
CA VAL A 158 4.60 -4.94 -9.76
C VAL A 158 4.93 -4.48 -8.34
N ARG A 159 3.94 -4.01 -7.58
CA ARG A 159 4.15 -3.59 -6.19
C ARG A 159 3.02 -4.02 -5.27
N SER A 160 3.31 -4.06 -3.97
CA SER A 160 2.29 -4.29 -2.94
C SER A 160 1.15 -3.27 -3.07
N PRO A 161 -0.11 -3.71 -3.28
CA PRO A 161 -1.25 -2.79 -3.27
C PRO A 161 -1.40 -2.19 -1.86
N ARG A 162 -1.64 -0.89 -1.77
CA ARG A 162 -1.78 -0.18 -0.49
C ARG A 162 -0.60 -0.53 0.47
N SER A 163 -0.91 -1.06 1.67
CA SER A 163 0.10 -1.52 2.66
C SER A 163 -0.02 -3.03 2.90
N TYR A 164 -0.11 -3.83 1.83
CA TYR A 164 -0.13 -5.30 1.91
C TYR A 164 1.26 -5.83 2.27
N ASN A 165 1.62 -5.71 3.56
CA ASN A 165 2.94 -6.04 4.09
C ASN A 165 2.94 -7.18 5.12
N SER A 166 1.76 -7.77 5.41
CA SER A 166 1.58 -8.83 6.41
C SER A 166 1.75 -10.24 5.83
N GLN A 167 1.68 -11.24 6.70
CA GLN A 167 1.72 -12.67 6.34
C GLN A 167 0.64 -13.10 5.32
N ILE A 168 -0.45 -12.33 5.19
CA ILE A 168 -1.52 -12.55 4.21
C ILE A 168 -1.37 -11.61 3.01
N GLY A 169 -1.00 -10.35 3.25
CA GLY A 169 -0.91 -9.34 2.19
C GLY A 169 0.25 -9.57 1.22
N VAL A 170 1.39 -10.01 1.73
CA VAL A 170 2.58 -10.28 0.89
C VAL A 170 2.36 -11.38 -0.13
N PRO A 171 1.82 -12.57 0.21
CA PRO A 171 1.57 -13.59 -0.80
C PRO A 171 0.59 -13.14 -1.88
N LEU A 172 -0.45 -12.36 -1.54
CA LEU A 172 -1.37 -11.79 -2.53
C LEU A 172 -0.69 -10.74 -3.43
N SER A 173 0.29 -10.01 -2.90
CA SER A 173 1.09 -9.06 -3.67
C SER A 173 2.05 -9.76 -4.62
N VAL A 174 2.75 -10.79 -4.14
CA VAL A 174 3.69 -11.59 -4.94
C VAL A 174 2.95 -12.31 -6.07
N TRP A 175 1.73 -12.80 -5.83
CA TRP A 175 0.90 -13.45 -6.85
C TRP A 175 0.58 -12.56 -8.06
N GLN A 176 0.65 -11.24 -7.93
CA GLN A 176 0.45 -10.30 -9.04
C GLN A 176 1.62 -10.23 -10.03
N MET A 177 2.75 -10.87 -9.72
CA MET A 177 3.88 -10.92 -10.66
C MET A 177 3.49 -11.66 -11.94
N ASN A 178 3.91 -11.13 -13.07
CA ASN A 178 3.64 -11.67 -14.40
C ASN A 178 4.86 -11.53 -15.31
N GLU A 179 4.78 -12.04 -16.52
CA GLU A 179 5.88 -12.06 -17.49
C GLU A 179 6.26 -10.67 -18.03
N GLU A 180 5.38 -9.69 -17.89
CA GLU A 180 5.63 -8.31 -18.33
C GLU A 180 6.41 -7.50 -17.27
N ALA A 181 6.44 -7.98 -16.02
CA ALA A 181 7.08 -7.28 -14.93
C ALA A 181 8.62 -7.25 -15.10
N GLU A 182 9.19 -6.06 -15.02
CA GLU A 182 10.64 -5.81 -15.10
C GLU A 182 11.25 -5.50 -13.73
N LEU A 183 10.43 -5.15 -12.76
CA LEU A 183 10.81 -4.84 -11.38
C LEU A 183 9.64 -5.16 -10.45
N ALA A 184 9.94 -5.64 -9.24
CA ALA A 184 8.94 -5.76 -8.20
C ALA A 184 9.33 -4.99 -6.94
N ILE A 185 8.35 -4.41 -6.23
CA ILE A 185 8.57 -3.65 -4.99
C ILE A 185 7.58 -4.12 -3.93
N PHE A 186 8.08 -4.80 -2.90
CA PHE A 186 7.25 -5.37 -1.84
C PHE A 186 7.61 -4.81 -0.47
N GLU A 187 6.58 -4.49 0.31
CA GLU A 187 6.72 -4.15 1.73
C GLU A 187 6.70 -5.42 2.58
N ALA A 188 7.55 -5.48 3.61
CA ALA A 188 7.55 -6.52 4.62
C ALA A 188 7.37 -5.92 6.02
N GLY A 189 6.24 -6.21 6.64
CA GLY A 189 5.89 -5.83 8.00
C GLY A 189 5.78 -7.05 8.90
N ILE A 190 6.25 -6.93 10.14
CA ILE A 190 6.16 -7.96 11.15
C ILE A 190 5.58 -7.41 12.44
N SER A 191 4.86 -8.25 13.15
CA SER A 191 4.32 -8.00 14.48
C SER A 191 4.99 -8.87 15.55
N GLU A 192 5.52 -10.04 15.18
CA GLU A 192 6.09 -11.03 16.07
C GLU A 192 7.45 -11.54 15.55
N MET A 193 8.22 -12.15 16.47
CA MET A 193 9.48 -12.82 16.13
C MET A 193 9.23 -14.04 15.23
N GLY A 194 10.12 -14.26 14.26
CA GLY A 194 10.09 -15.38 13.32
C GLY A 194 9.20 -15.16 12.09
N GLU A 195 8.42 -14.10 12.04
CA GLU A 195 7.54 -13.79 10.89
C GLU A 195 8.33 -13.38 9.64
N MET A 196 9.47 -12.70 9.81
CA MET A 196 10.23 -12.17 8.67
C MET A 196 10.80 -13.27 7.77
N ARG A 197 11.10 -14.43 8.34
CA ARG A 197 11.58 -15.57 7.55
C ARG A 197 10.57 -16.04 6.49
N ALA A 198 9.27 -16.07 6.84
CA ALA A 198 8.24 -16.43 5.87
C ALA A 198 8.11 -15.37 4.78
N LEU A 199 8.19 -14.08 5.13
CA LEU A 199 8.17 -12.98 4.17
C LEU A 199 9.39 -13.01 3.25
N GLN A 200 10.58 -13.29 3.79
CA GLN A 200 11.82 -13.44 3.02
C GLN A 200 11.72 -14.56 1.98
N ASN A 201 11.16 -15.71 2.36
CA ASN A 201 10.98 -16.83 1.45
C ASN A 201 10.04 -16.50 0.28
N MET A 202 8.99 -15.72 0.53
CA MET A 202 8.02 -15.31 -0.49
C MET A 202 8.54 -14.18 -1.38
N ILE A 203 9.19 -13.17 -0.80
CA ILE A 203 9.64 -11.98 -1.55
C ILE A 203 10.94 -12.29 -2.30
N LYS A 204 11.88 -12.97 -1.65
CA LYS A 204 13.25 -13.23 -2.15
C LYS A 204 13.86 -11.96 -2.77
N PRO A 205 14.01 -10.87 -1.95
CA PRO A 205 14.47 -9.61 -2.49
C PRO A 205 15.92 -9.70 -2.94
N THR A 206 16.24 -9.00 -4.04
CA THR A 206 17.62 -8.78 -4.50
C THR A 206 18.15 -7.43 -3.99
N ILE A 207 17.26 -6.49 -3.72
CA ILE A 207 17.57 -5.17 -3.18
C ILE A 207 16.80 -5.02 -1.87
N GLY A 208 17.52 -4.78 -0.77
CA GLY A 208 16.95 -4.56 0.55
C GLY A 208 16.96 -3.09 0.94
N ILE A 209 15.85 -2.58 1.45
CA ILE A 209 15.77 -1.22 2.02
C ILE A 209 15.27 -1.29 3.45
N LEU A 210 16.09 -0.85 4.40
CA LEU A 210 15.71 -0.65 5.80
C LEU A 210 15.45 0.83 6.05
N THR A 211 14.19 1.21 6.21
CA THR A 211 13.83 2.63 6.36
C THR A 211 14.27 3.17 7.73
N ASN A 212 13.66 2.69 8.79
CA ASN A 212 14.04 3.06 10.16
C ASN A 212 13.60 2.00 11.17
N ILE A 213 14.06 2.13 12.41
CA ILE A 213 13.65 1.29 13.54
C ILE A 213 13.09 2.18 14.65
N GLY A 214 11.83 1.94 15.00
CA GLY A 214 11.10 2.67 16.04
C GLY A 214 10.19 1.77 16.88
N GLY A 215 9.40 2.37 17.77
CA GLY A 215 8.61 1.69 18.77
C GLY A 215 7.33 0.96 18.31
N ALA A 216 6.97 1.01 17.02
CA ALA A 216 5.76 0.31 16.52
C ALA A 216 5.85 -1.20 16.77
N HIS A 217 4.79 -1.84 17.29
CA HIS A 217 4.74 -3.28 17.65
C HIS A 217 5.85 -3.73 18.63
N GLN A 218 6.32 -2.84 19.50
CA GLN A 218 7.43 -3.14 20.44
C GLN A 218 7.06 -4.17 21.50
N GLU A 219 5.79 -4.35 21.79
CA GLU A 219 5.30 -5.29 22.80
C GLU A 219 5.75 -6.75 22.59
N ASN A 220 6.00 -7.13 21.34
CA ASN A 220 6.39 -8.49 20.95
C ASN A 220 7.90 -8.66 20.75
N PHE A 221 8.72 -7.64 21.12
CA PHE A 221 10.17 -7.66 21.00
C PHE A 221 10.82 -7.19 22.30
N PHE A 222 11.82 -7.92 22.79
CA PHE A 222 12.54 -7.55 24.02
C PHE A 222 13.33 -6.23 23.88
N SER A 223 13.80 -5.92 22.67
CA SER A 223 14.57 -4.71 22.40
C SER A 223 14.43 -4.22 20.96
N LEU A 224 14.75 -2.95 20.71
CA LEU A 224 14.86 -2.40 19.35
C LEU A 224 15.94 -3.10 18.54
N GLN A 225 17.02 -3.56 19.19
CA GLN A 225 18.08 -4.31 18.54
C GLN A 225 17.59 -5.66 18.01
N GLU A 226 16.86 -6.42 18.83
CA GLU A 226 16.26 -7.70 18.43
C GLU A 226 15.31 -7.52 17.25
N LYS A 227 14.44 -6.50 17.33
CA LYS A 227 13.53 -6.13 16.25
C LYS A 227 14.25 -5.73 14.96
N CYS A 228 15.36 -5.01 15.06
CA CYS A 228 16.21 -4.66 13.93
C CYS A 228 16.81 -5.92 13.30
N MET A 229 17.34 -6.84 14.10
CA MET A 229 17.91 -8.10 13.62
C MET A 229 16.86 -8.98 12.92
N GLU A 230 15.66 -9.07 13.48
CA GLU A 230 14.55 -9.78 12.84
C GLU A 230 14.22 -9.17 11.46
N LYS A 231 14.12 -7.85 11.37
CA LYS A 231 13.87 -7.15 10.10
C LYS A 231 15.00 -7.34 9.09
N LEU A 232 16.26 -7.33 9.52
CA LEU A 232 17.43 -7.58 8.66
C LEU A 232 17.42 -8.98 8.06
N SER A 233 16.74 -9.96 8.67
CA SER A 233 16.64 -11.32 8.13
C SER A 233 15.94 -11.37 6.76
N LEU A 234 15.15 -10.35 6.41
CA LEU A 234 14.58 -10.16 5.06
C LEU A 234 15.68 -10.12 3.98
N PHE A 235 16.83 -9.56 4.31
CA PHE A 235 17.90 -9.24 3.35
C PHE A 235 18.97 -10.33 3.23
N LYS A 236 18.74 -11.49 3.80
CA LYS A 236 19.72 -12.59 3.85
C LYS A 236 20.35 -12.93 2.50
N ASN A 237 19.59 -12.80 1.42
CA ASN A 237 20.01 -13.18 0.08
C ASN A 237 19.98 -11.98 -0.90
N CYS A 238 20.02 -10.75 -0.39
CA CYS A 238 20.09 -9.55 -1.22
C CYS A 238 21.49 -9.37 -1.81
N ASP A 239 21.55 -8.79 -3.00
CA ASP A 239 22.80 -8.32 -3.63
C ASP A 239 23.25 -7.01 -2.98
N VAL A 240 22.29 -6.18 -2.56
CA VAL A 240 22.54 -4.88 -1.94
C VAL A 240 21.56 -4.59 -0.80
N VAL A 241 22.05 -3.89 0.22
CA VAL A 241 21.24 -3.36 1.33
C VAL A 241 21.44 -1.85 1.46
N ILE A 242 20.33 -1.13 1.52
CA ILE A 242 20.25 0.33 1.63
C ILE A 242 19.74 0.70 3.01
N TYR A 243 20.44 1.63 3.69
CA TYR A 243 20.05 2.10 5.02
C TYR A 243 20.74 3.41 5.38
N ASN A 244 20.24 4.06 6.44
CA ASN A 244 20.83 5.25 7.05
C ASN A 244 22.00 4.86 7.97
N ALA A 245 23.24 5.17 7.58
CA ALA A 245 24.43 4.87 8.38
C ALA A 245 24.59 5.78 9.61
N ASP A 246 23.95 6.95 9.62
CA ASP A 246 23.97 7.86 10.77
C ASP A 246 23.10 7.35 11.94
N ASN A 247 22.28 6.34 11.71
CA ASN A 247 21.54 5.66 12.76
C ASN A 247 22.41 4.56 13.39
N GLU A 248 22.95 4.84 14.56
CA GLU A 248 23.88 3.94 15.28
C GLU A 248 23.28 2.54 15.55
N LEU A 249 21.98 2.47 15.88
CA LEU A 249 21.31 1.19 16.12
C LEU A 249 21.32 0.33 14.84
N ILE A 250 20.92 0.92 13.71
CA ILE A 250 20.86 0.23 12.42
C ILE A 250 22.28 -0.19 11.99
N SER A 251 23.23 0.71 12.01
CA SER A 251 24.64 0.44 11.66
C SER A 251 25.23 -0.69 12.48
N ASN A 252 25.01 -0.68 13.80
CA ASN A 252 25.45 -1.74 14.69
C ASN A 252 24.77 -3.09 14.42
N CYS A 253 23.49 -3.07 14.05
CA CYS A 253 22.75 -4.31 13.70
C CYS A 253 23.23 -4.86 12.35
N VAL A 254 23.42 -4.01 11.33
CA VAL A 254 23.92 -4.44 10.02
C VAL A 254 25.30 -5.06 10.16
N SER A 255 26.24 -4.42 10.87
CA SER A 255 27.59 -4.97 11.09
C SER A 255 27.60 -6.32 11.82
N LYS A 256 26.59 -6.60 12.67
CA LYS A 256 26.44 -7.87 13.40
C LYS A 256 25.63 -8.92 12.65
N SER A 257 24.89 -8.53 11.63
CA SER A 257 23.92 -9.41 10.95
C SER A 257 24.54 -10.45 10.03
N MET A 258 25.86 -10.38 9.78
CA MET A 258 26.60 -11.27 8.86
C MET A 258 25.98 -11.31 7.44
N LEU A 259 25.32 -10.24 7.00
CA LEU A 259 24.83 -10.10 5.63
C LEU A 259 26.02 -10.04 4.68
N THR A 260 25.92 -10.75 3.55
CA THR A 260 26.92 -10.75 2.48
C THR A 260 26.63 -9.72 1.39
N ALA A 261 25.49 -9.01 1.52
CA ALA A 261 25.05 -8.00 0.59
C ALA A 261 26.03 -6.81 0.56
N ARG A 262 26.20 -6.21 -0.62
CA ARG A 262 26.87 -4.91 -0.75
C ARG A 262 26.07 -3.85 -0.01
N GLU A 263 26.74 -2.99 0.75
CA GLU A 263 26.09 -1.87 1.44
C GLU A 263 26.10 -0.61 0.57
N ILE A 264 24.93 -0.01 0.36
CA ILE A 264 24.77 1.37 -0.08
C ILE A 264 24.19 2.15 1.10
N ALA A 265 25.05 2.30 2.11
CA ALA A 265 24.73 3.10 3.29
C ALA A 265 24.92 4.58 2.95
N TRP A 266 23.88 5.39 3.19
CA TRP A 266 23.98 6.83 3.04
C TRP A 266 24.22 7.50 4.39
N SER A 267 24.98 8.62 4.37
CA SER A 267 25.31 9.38 5.57
C SER A 267 25.41 10.88 5.27
N CYS A 268 24.93 11.69 6.21
CA CYS A 268 25.15 13.13 6.25
C CYS A 268 26.42 13.52 7.04
N ARG A 269 27.06 12.55 7.72
CA ARG A 269 28.17 12.80 8.67
C ARG A 269 29.47 12.18 8.21
N ASP A 270 29.43 11.04 7.57
CA ASP A 270 30.60 10.24 7.18
C ASP A 270 30.81 10.32 5.67
N ALA A 271 31.82 11.08 5.24
CA ALA A 271 32.14 11.28 3.83
C ALA A 271 32.77 10.05 3.14
N GLU A 272 33.17 9.03 3.91
CA GLU A 272 33.71 7.77 3.40
C GLU A 272 32.62 6.80 2.97
N ARG A 273 31.35 7.08 3.26
CA ARG A 273 30.24 6.24 2.87
C ARG A 273 29.97 6.32 1.37
N PRO A 274 29.51 5.19 0.76
CA PRO A 274 29.24 5.12 -0.69
C PRO A 274 28.33 6.22 -1.22
N LEU A 275 27.36 6.65 -0.42
CA LEU A 275 26.46 7.76 -0.71
C LEU A 275 26.57 8.80 0.41
N TYR A 276 27.33 9.85 0.15
CA TYR A 276 27.55 10.95 1.09
C TYR A 276 26.63 12.13 0.76
N ILE A 277 25.86 12.56 1.74
CA ILE A 277 24.97 13.72 1.64
C ILE A 277 25.71 14.94 2.17
N SER A 278 26.28 15.72 1.25
CA SER A 278 27.16 16.84 1.59
C SER A 278 26.41 18.06 2.12
N ARG A 279 25.15 18.23 1.71
CA ARG A 279 24.35 19.39 2.13
C ARG A 279 22.86 19.12 2.03
N VAL A 280 22.09 19.56 3.04
CA VAL A 280 20.62 19.61 3.06
C VAL A 280 20.18 21.03 3.39
N VAL A 281 19.45 21.68 2.49
CA VAL A 281 18.96 23.06 2.67
C VAL A 281 17.45 23.06 2.54
N LYS A 282 16.76 23.26 3.66
CA LYS A 282 15.32 23.42 3.71
C LYS A 282 14.95 24.86 3.30
N LYS A 283 14.03 24.98 2.36
CA LYS A 283 13.40 26.24 1.92
C LYS A 283 11.99 26.32 2.50
N GLU A 284 11.19 27.29 2.06
CA GLU A 284 9.82 27.45 2.53
C GLU A 284 8.90 26.28 2.13
N ASP A 285 9.05 25.75 0.91
CA ASP A 285 8.18 24.76 0.29
C ASP A 285 8.89 23.52 -0.27
N HIS A 286 10.23 23.51 -0.27
CA HIS A 286 11.03 22.41 -0.81
C HIS A 286 12.37 22.28 -0.09
N THR A 287 13.03 21.14 -0.26
CA THR A 287 14.37 20.89 0.25
C THR A 287 15.32 20.61 -0.91
N VAL A 288 16.49 21.28 -0.88
CA VAL A 288 17.61 21.07 -1.81
C VAL A 288 18.64 20.16 -1.14
N ILE A 289 18.99 19.05 -1.79
CA ILE A 289 19.88 18.01 -1.28
C ILE A 289 21.06 17.85 -2.24
N SER A 290 22.27 18.05 -1.74
CA SER A 290 23.52 17.80 -2.49
C SER A 290 24.14 16.51 -1.98
N TYR A 291 24.61 15.67 -2.89
CA TYR A 291 25.20 14.37 -2.56
C TYR A 291 26.39 14.04 -3.45
N ARG A 292 27.26 13.15 -2.93
CA ARG A 292 28.36 12.54 -3.66
C ARG A 292 28.13 11.03 -3.76
N TYR A 293 28.24 10.50 -4.97
CA TYR A 293 28.20 9.08 -5.26
C TYR A 293 29.20 8.74 -6.37
N LEU A 294 30.04 7.74 -6.17
CA LEU A 294 31.10 7.34 -7.13
C LEU A 294 31.95 8.56 -7.58
N GLU A 295 32.43 9.37 -6.65
CA GLU A 295 33.24 10.59 -6.88
C GLU A 295 32.54 11.72 -7.66
N MET A 296 31.23 11.58 -7.94
CA MET A 296 30.44 12.60 -8.62
C MET A 296 29.53 13.35 -7.65
N ASP A 297 29.65 14.68 -7.65
CA ASP A 297 28.77 15.56 -6.89
C ASP A 297 27.53 15.92 -7.74
N ASN A 298 26.36 15.75 -7.14
CA ASN A 298 25.06 16.04 -7.75
C ASN A 298 24.13 16.73 -6.76
N THR A 299 23.04 17.31 -7.27
CA THR A 299 22.03 17.97 -6.45
C THR A 299 20.65 17.68 -7.00
N PHE A 300 19.67 17.48 -6.12
CA PHE A 300 18.26 17.36 -6.48
C PHE A 300 17.39 18.10 -5.46
N CYS A 301 16.11 18.30 -5.80
CA CYS A 301 15.12 18.92 -4.94
C CYS A 301 13.97 17.95 -4.68
N ILE A 302 13.35 18.05 -3.49
CA ILE A 302 12.09 17.38 -3.17
C ILE A 302 11.06 18.41 -2.68
N PRO A 303 9.75 18.25 -3.00
CA PRO A 303 8.69 19.18 -2.59
C PRO A 303 8.24 18.97 -1.13
N PHE A 304 9.18 18.61 -0.25
CA PHE A 304 8.94 18.34 1.17
C PHE A 304 10.03 18.98 2.02
N ILE A 305 9.69 19.33 3.27
CA ILE A 305 10.60 20.03 4.20
C ILE A 305 10.85 19.28 5.52
N ASP A 306 10.10 18.21 5.78
CA ASP A 306 10.21 17.40 6.99
C ASP A 306 11.34 16.37 6.90
N ASP A 307 11.90 16.01 8.06
CA ASP A 307 13.06 15.12 8.14
C ASP A 307 12.73 13.69 7.70
N ALA A 308 11.50 13.21 7.94
CA ALA A 308 11.08 11.88 7.54
C ALA A 308 10.99 11.76 6.01
N SER A 309 10.46 12.78 5.32
CA SER A 309 10.42 12.85 3.85
C SER A 309 11.82 12.93 3.26
N ILE A 310 12.72 13.70 3.89
CA ILE A 310 14.13 13.75 3.49
C ILE A 310 14.76 12.35 3.61
N GLU A 311 14.65 11.69 4.75
CA GLU A 311 15.18 10.34 4.96
C GLU A 311 14.61 9.32 3.96
N ASN A 312 13.29 9.33 3.72
CA ASN A 312 12.65 8.46 2.73
C ASN A 312 13.16 8.74 1.31
N SER A 313 13.37 10.01 0.94
CA SER A 313 13.91 10.38 -0.37
C SER A 313 15.35 9.91 -0.58
N LEU A 314 16.17 9.90 0.48
CA LEU A 314 17.55 9.39 0.43
C LEU A 314 17.59 7.87 0.24
N ASN A 315 16.67 7.12 0.83
CA ASN A 315 16.50 5.71 0.54
C ASN A 315 16.09 5.46 -0.92
N CYS A 316 15.18 6.28 -1.45
CA CYS A 316 14.79 6.23 -2.86
C CYS A 316 15.95 6.59 -3.79
N LEU A 317 16.72 7.65 -3.48
CA LEU A 317 17.92 8.04 -4.21
C LEU A 317 18.91 6.88 -4.31
N ALA A 318 19.23 6.25 -3.19
CA ALA A 318 20.17 5.13 -3.16
C ALA A 318 19.73 3.96 -4.05
N ALA A 319 18.43 3.65 -4.05
CA ALA A 319 17.85 2.60 -4.91
C ALA A 319 17.90 3.00 -6.40
N CYS A 320 17.57 4.24 -6.75
CA CYS A 320 17.64 4.75 -8.12
C CYS A 320 19.08 4.73 -8.66
N LEU A 321 20.06 5.15 -7.84
CA LEU A 321 21.48 5.10 -8.20
C LEU A 321 21.97 3.65 -8.41
N TYR A 322 21.57 2.73 -7.55
CA TYR A 322 21.90 1.30 -7.72
C TYR A 322 21.30 0.72 -9.00
N LEU A 323 20.07 1.10 -9.33
CA LEU A 323 19.39 0.71 -10.56
C LEU A 323 19.88 1.47 -11.81
N MET A 324 20.97 2.25 -11.67
CA MET A 324 21.64 2.97 -12.76
C MET A 324 20.77 4.05 -13.43
N MET A 325 19.82 4.65 -12.66
CA MET A 325 19.06 5.79 -13.18
C MET A 325 19.99 7.00 -13.37
N PRO A 326 19.95 7.67 -14.52
CA PRO A 326 20.74 8.88 -14.79
C PRO A 326 20.45 10.01 -13.78
N ALA A 327 21.48 10.77 -13.38
CA ALA A 327 21.35 11.83 -12.37
C ALA A 327 20.39 12.96 -12.78
N ASP A 328 20.31 13.27 -14.07
CA ASP A 328 19.38 14.24 -14.63
C ASP A 328 17.92 13.78 -14.49
N GLN A 329 17.63 12.50 -14.75
CA GLN A 329 16.30 11.91 -14.53
C GLN A 329 15.95 11.87 -13.05
N ILE A 330 16.90 11.53 -12.16
CA ILE A 330 16.67 11.61 -10.72
C ILE A 330 16.27 13.03 -10.33
N THR A 331 17.02 14.03 -10.78
CA THR A 331 16.75 15.43 -10.47
C THR A 331 15.37 15.88 -10.99
N GLU A 332 15.03 15.50 -12.22
CA GLU A 332 13.74 15.84 -12.83
C GLU A 332 12.56 15.21 -12.10
N ARG A 333 12.69 13.93 -11.65
CA ARG A 333 11.57 13.18 -11.07
C ARG A 333 11.41 13.41 -9.58
N MET A 334 12.50 13.63 -8.85
CA MET A 334 12.45 13.88 -7.40
C MET A 334 11.67 15.15 -7.04
N VAL A 335 11.73 16.19 -7.86
CA VAL A 335 10.97 17.44 -7.65
C VAL A 335 9.47 17.27 -7.86
N ARG A 336 9.06 16.21 -8.56
CA ARG A 336 7.65 15.88 -8.86
C ARG A 336 7.05 14.84 -7.93
N LEU A 337 7.77 14.44 -6.87
CA LEU A 337 7.24 13.48 -5.91
C LEU A 337 5.97 14.01 -5.25
N GLU A 338 4.94 13.17 -5.21
CA GLU A 338 3.66 13.49 -4.62
C GLU A 338 3.52 12.93 -3.21
N PRO A 339 2.77 13.60 -2.32
CA PRO A 339 2.42 13.05 -1.03
C PRO A 339 1.67 11.71 -1.16
N VAL A 340 1.90 10.82 -0.22
CA VAL A 340 1.15 9.57 -0.13
C VAL A 340 -0.06 9.79 0.78
N ALA A 341 -1.25 9.49 0.29
CA ALA A 341 -2.51 9.70 1.02
C ALA A 341 -2.48 9.15 2.45
N MET A 342 -3.07 9.88 3.41
CA MET A 342 -3.12 9.57 4.84
C MET A 342 -1.72 9.46 5.50
N ARG A 343 -0.70 10.14 4.95
CA ARG A 343 0.68 10.18 5.45
C ARG A 343 1.19 11.62 5.45
N LEU A 344 0.97 12.37 6.54
CA LEU A 344 1.27 13.80 6.67
C LEU A 344 0.68 14.63 5.50
N GLU A 345 -0.48 14.22 5.02
CA GLU A 345 -1.20 14.88 3.93
C GLU A 345 -1.76 16.22 4.40
N VAL A 346 -1.42 17.31 3.71
CA VAL A 346 -1.89 18.65 4.06
C VAL A 346 -3.11 19.02 3.23
N LYS A 347 -4.20 19.41 3.90
CA LYS A 347 -5.46 19.84 3.27
C LYS A 347 -5.91 21.19 3.84
N GLU A 348 -6.71 21.91 3.06
CA GLU A 348 -7.43 23.07 3.57
C GLU A 348 -8.66 22.63 4.36
N GLY A 349 -8.82 23.14 5.57
CA GLY A 349 -9.95 22.85 6.43
C GLY A 349 -11.02 23.96 6.41
N LYS A 350 -12.22 23.62 6.88
CA LYS A 350 -13.30 24.60 7.11
C LYS A 350 -12.85 25.66 8.12
N HIS A 351 -13.52 26.80 8.09
CA HIS A 351 -13.33 27.90 9.06
C HIS A 351 -11.86 28.35 9.22
N GLY A 352 -11.10 28.39 8.11
CA GLY A 352 -9.72 28.85 8.12
C GLY A 352 -8.71 27.86 8.69
N CYS A 353 -9.10 26.62 8.99
CA CYS A 353 -8.18 25.59 9.48
C CYS A 353 -7.25 25.06 8.39
N VAL A 354 -6.07 24.61 8.81
CA VAL A 354 -5.15 23.81 7.99
C VAL A 354 -5.07 22.43 8.59
N LEU A 355 -5.41 21.41 7.82
CA LEU A 355 -5.42 20.01 8.26
C LEU A 355 -4.14 19.30 7.86
N ILE A 356 -3.61 18.48 8.76
CA ILE A 356 -2.52 17.54 8.49
C ILE A 356 -3.06 16.16 8.82
N ASN A 357 -3.36 15.36 7.79
CA ASN A 357 -3.90 14.02 7.96
C ASN A 357 -2.77 12.99 8.02
N ASP A 358 -2.59 12.34 9.18
CA ASP A 358 -1.68 11.23 9.42
C ASP A 358 -2.38 10.11 10.22
N SER A 359 -3.59 9.74 9.78
CA SER A 359 -4.51 8.86 10.49
C SER A 359 -4.33 7.37 10.21
N TYR A 360 -3.21 6.95 9.64
CA TYR A 360 -3.00 5.55 9.26
C TYR A 360 -2.35 4.70 10.36
N ASN A 361 -1.36 5.23 11.06
CA ASN A 361 -0.60 4.54 12.11
C ASN A 361 -0.32 5.49 13.28
N SER A 362 -0.32 4.95 14.50
CA SER A 362 -0.06 5.74 15.70
C SER A 362 0.89 4.99 16.62
N ASP A 363 2.12 5.45 16.69
CA ASP A 363 3.16 5.07 17.66
C ASP A 363 3.92 6.32 18.10
N LEU A 364 4.68 6.23 19.18
CA LEU A 364 5.34 7.40 19.78
C LEU A 364 6.36 8.06 18.84
N ALA A 365 7.08 7.29 18.04
CA ALA A 365 8.08 7.83 17.10
C ALA A 365 7.41 8.52 15.91
N SER A 366 6.35 7.91 15.35
CA SER A 366 5.57 8.53 14.28
C SER A 366 4.80 9.75 14.77
N LEU A 367 4.41 9.79 16.05
CA LEU A 367 3.80 10.98 16.65
C LEU A 367 4.82 12.12 16.74
N ASP A 368 6.06 11.86 17.16
CA ASP A 368 7.11 12.89 17.22
C ASP A 368 7.37 13.50 15.85
N ILE A 369 7.50 12.68 14.80
CA ILE A 369 7.66 13.12 13.42
C ILE A 369 6.47 14.01 12.98
N ALA A 370 5.24 13.57 13.28
CA ALA A 370 4.04 14.31 12.89
C ALA A 370 3.91 15.65 13.64
N LEU A 371 4.31 15.70 14.91
CA LEU A 371 4.33 16.93 15.69
C LEU A 371 5.41 17.90 15.20
N ASP A 372 6.60 17.42 14.83
CA ASP A 372 7.64 18.25 14.20
C ASP A 372 7.12 18.86 12.89
N PHE A 373 6.44 18.07 12.07
CA PHE A 373 5.79 18.56 10.86
C PHE A 373 4.72 19.61 11.12
N LEU A 374 3.84 19.40 12.12
CA LEU A 374 2.82 20.36 12.54
C LEU A 374 3.45 21.71 12.94
N VAL A 375 4.52 21.68 13.76
CA VAL A 375 5.22 22.90 14.22
C VAL A 375 5.77 23.67 13.02
N ARG A 376 6.52 23.01 12.15
CA ARG A 376 7.11 23.66 10.96
C ARG A 376 6.03 24.22 10.02
N ARG A 377 4.95 23.47 9.83
CA ARG A 377 3.86 23.93 8.97
C ARG A 377 3.15 25.15 9.54
N SER A 378 2.97 25.20 10.85
CA SER A 378 2.36 26.36 11.53
C SER A 378 3.21 27.63 11.43
N GLU A 379 4.52 27.52 11.32
CA GLU A 379 5.43 28.66 11.14
C GLU A 379 5.35 29.26 9.73
N VAL A 380 5.07 28.44 8.71
CA VAL A 380 5.02 28.85 7.30
C VAL A 380 3.63 29.36 6.88
N LYS A 381 2.58 28.57 7.07
CA LYS A 381 1.23 28.89 6.62
C LYS A 381 0.26 29.25 7.74
N GLY A 382 0.61 28.99 8.99
CA GLY A 382 -0.27 29.18 10.14
C GLY A 382 0.29 30.14 11.18
N LYS A 383 1.07 31.15 10.79
CA LYS A 383 1.70 32.08 11.74
C LYS A 383 0.67 32.77 12.61
N GLY A 384 0.69 32.46 13.92
CA GLY A 384 -0.29 32.97 14.89
C GLY A 384 -1.54 32.08 15.08
N MET A 385 -1.68 30.98 14.31
CA MET A 385 -2.76 30.00 14.50
C MET A 385 -2.41 29.03 15.65
N LYS A 386 -3.44 28.54 16.36
CA LYS A 386 -3.27 27.50 17.37
C LYS A 386 -2.84 26.17 16.73
N ARG A 387 -1.96 25.45 17.43
CA ARG A 387 -1.51 24.10 17.09
C ARG A 387 -2.36 23.09 17.82
N THR A 388 -3.24 22.41 17.11
CA THR A 388 -4.17 21.42 17.67
C THR A 388 -3.78 20.02 17.26
N LEU A 389 -3.73 19.11 18.23
CA LEU A 389 -3.53 17.69 18.01
C LEU A 389 -4.83 16.93 18.29
N ILE A 390 -5.37 16.22 17.29
CA ILE A 390 -6.42 15.20 17.47
C ILE A 390 -5.70 13.84 17.46
N LEU A 391 -5.72 13.13 18.61
CA LEU A 391 -4.97 11.90 18.82
C LEU A 391 -5.86 10.76 19.29
N SER A 392 -5.81 9.60 18.63
CA SER A 392 -6.45 8.38 19.12
C SER A 392 -5.59 7.67 20.17
N ASP A 393 -6.13 6.61 20.79
CA ASP A 393 -5.29 5.68 21.54
C ASP A 393 -4.13 5.16 20.69
N ILE A 394 -2.96 5.06 21.34
CA ILE A 394 -1.75 4.49 20.74
C ILE A 394 -1.69 3.03 21.16
N LEU A 395 -1.95 2.12 20.20
CA LEU A 395 -2.07 0.70 20.44
C LEU A 395 -0.72 -0.04 20.28
N GLU A 396 -0.62 -1.25 20.83
CA GLU A 396 0.47 -2.22 20.61
C GLU A 396 1.88 -1.69 20.97
N THR A 397 2.02 -0.91 22.03
CA THR A 397 3.30 -0.31 22.45
C THR A 397 4.12 -1.18 23.40
N GLY A 398 3.50 -2.16 24.06
CA GLY A 398 4.10 -2.96 25.13
C GLY A 398 4.43 -2.17 26.40
N GLN A 399 4.05 -0.89 26.47
CA GLN A 399 4.24 -0.03 27.64
C GLN A 399 2.95 0.07 28.45
N SER A 400 3.08 0.29 29.77
CA SER A 400 1.89 0.61 30.56
C SER A 400 1.30 1.93 30.11
N THR A 401 -0.04 2.04 30.08
CA THR A 401 -0.79 3.26 29.73
C THR A 401 -0.23 4.50 30.45
N THR A 402 0.10 4.34 31.74
CA THR A 402 0.69 5.41 32.55
C THR A 402 2.04 5.90 32.00
N THR A 403 2.91 4.98 31.59
CA THR A 403 4.25 5.32 31.08
C THR A 403 4.16 5.90 29.68
N LEU A 404 3.32 5.35 28.84
CA LEU A 404 3.10 5.82 27.47
C LEU A 404 2.58 7.25 27.47
N TYR A 405 1.45 7.53 28.13
CA TYR A 405 0.83 8.86 28.07
C TYR A 405 1.58 9.93 28.86
N ARG A 406 2.46 9.54 29.81
CA ARG A 406 3.43 10.49 30.38
C ARG A 406 4.42 10.97 29.29
N LYS A 407 4.94 10.06 28.46
CA LYS A 407 5.83 10.41 27.34
C LYS A 407 5.10 11.22 26.28
N VAL A 408 3.86 10.86 25.96
CA VAL A 408 3.02 11.62 25.02
C VAL A 408 2.80 13.05 25.53
N ALA A 409 2.45 13.23 26.79
CA ALA A 409 2.25 14.55 27.39
C ALA A 409 3.53 15.38 27.37
N GLN A 410 4.69 14.78 27.71
CA GLN A 410 6.00 15.45 27.63
C GLN A 410 6.32 15.87 26.18
N LEU A 411 6.05 15.01 25.22
CA LEU A 411 6.29 15.28 23.81
C LEU A 411 5.40 16.43 23.30
N VAL A 412 4.11 16.39 23.59
CA VAL A 412 3.14 17.43 23.26
C VAL A 412 3.54 18.79 23.84
N GLN A 413 3.97 18.81 25.12
CA GLN A 413 4.44 20.01 25.78
C GLN A 413 5.74 20.55 25.18
N SER A 414 6.74 19.66 24.94
CA SER A 414 8.04 20.06 24.37
C SER A 414 7.94 20.62 22.94
N ARG A 415 6.93 20.18 22.18
CA ARG A 415 6.65 20.66 20.82
C ARG A 415 5.78 21.91 20.77
N GLY A 416 5.34 22.44 21.94
CA GLY A 416 4.54 23.67 22.02
C GLY A 416 3.18 23.53 21.35
N ILE A 417 2.49 22.43 21.60
CA ILE A 417 1.10 22.21 21.16
C ILE A 417 0.17 22.96 22.09
N ASP A 418 -0.79 23.72 21.54
CA ASP A 418 -1.67 24.57 22.31
C ASP A 418 -2.91 23.81 22.82
N LYS A 419 -3.42 22.86 22.00
CA LYS A 419 -4.64 22.11 22.31
C LYS A 419 -4.50 20.64 21.93
N ILE A 420 -5.00 19.75 22.79
CA ILE A 420 -5.14 18.32 22.50
C ILE A 420 -6.59 17.86 22.57
N ILE A 421 -7.01 17.08 21.59
CA ILE A 421 -8.28 16.37 21.55
C ILE A 421 -7.96 14.87 21.50
N GLY A 422 -8.18 14.18 22.61
CA GLY A 422 -7.91 12.75 22.73
C GLY A 422 -9.15 11.90 22.50
N VAL A 423 -9.02 10.81 21.76
CA VAL A 423 -10.12 9.87 21.46
C VAL A 423 -9.73 8.44 21.79
N GLY A 424 -10.46 7.83 22.68
CA GLY A 424 -10.26 6.46 23.12
C GLY A 424 -10.20 6.31 24.64
N PRO A 425 -10.46 5.12 25.16
CA PRO A 425 -10.55 4.87 26.61
C PRO A 425 -9.21 5.05 27.34
N GLU A 426 -8.07 4.73 26.72
CA GLU A 426 -6.76 4.83 27.37
C GLU A 426 -6.27 6.28 27.48
N ILE A 427 -6.37 7.07 26.39
CA ILE A 427 -6.02 8.47 26.41
C ILE A 427 -6.98 9.27 27.29
N PHE A 428 -8.27 8.92 27.30
CA PHE A 428 -9.28 9.51 28.15
C PHE A 428 -8.92 9.33 29.64
N SER A 429 -8.56 8.11 30.05
CA SER A 429 -8.15 7.82 31.43
C SER A 429 -6.86 8.57 31.84
N SER A 430 -6.08 9.02 30.86
CA SER A 430 -4.82 9.72 31.06
C SER A 430 -4.93 11.25 30.94
N ALA A 431 -6.14 11.79 30.80
CA ALA A 431 -6.42 13.22 30.56
C ALA A 431 -5.78 14.19 31.58
N ALA A 432 -5.64 13.78 32.86
CA ALA A 432 -5.03 14.59 33.90
C ALA A 432 -3.53 14.88 33.67
N ARG A 433 -2.85 14.16 32.75
CA ARG A 433 -1.43 14.32 32.47
C ARG A 433 -1.08 15.48 31.53
N PHE A 434 -2.09 15.97 30.81
CA PHE A 434 -1.91 17.07 29.86
C PHE A 434 -2.22 18.41 30.55
N GLU A 435 -1.28 19.35 30.50
CA GLU A 435 -1.36 20.67 31.16
C GLU A 435 -1.71 21.81 30.19
N ILE A 436 -2.20 21.45 28.98
CA ILE A 436 -2.62 22.37 27.92
C ILE A 436 -4.15 22.35 27.78
N GLU A 437 -4.71 23.18 26.91
CA GLU A 437 -6.13 23.10 26.54
C GLU A 437 -6.45 21.68 26.06
N LYS A 438 -7.47 21.04 26.63
CA LYS A 438 -7.67 19.61 26.44
C LYS A 438 -9.14 19.19 26.46
N TYR A 439 -9.47 18.28 25.56
CA TYR A 439 -10.78 17.64 25.47
C TYR A 439 -10.58 16.14 25.20
N PHE A 440 -11.42 15.28 25.80
CA PHE A 440 -11.28 13.84 25.67
C PHE A 440 -12.64 13.18 25.45
N PHE A 441 -12.68 12.23 24.53
CA PHE A 441 -13.85 11.48 24.11
C PHE A 441 -13.55 9.99 24.10
N HIS A 442 -14.57 9.15 24.31
CA HIS A 442 -14.39 7.71 24.25
C HIS A 442 -14.40 7.19 22.81
N THR A 443 -15.14 7.81 21.92
CA THR A 443 -15.29 7.39 20.52
C THR A 443 -15.15 8.56 19.55
N THR A 444 -14.93 8.24 18.29
CA THR A 444 -14.84 9.24 17.21
C THR A 444 -16.20 9.91 16.97
N GLU A 445 -17.28 9.16 17.13
CA GLU A 445 -18.64 9.67 17.00
C GLU A 445 -18.94 10.74 18.06
N GLU A 446 -18.59 10.48 19.32
CA GLU A 446 -18.73 11.47 20.42
C GLU A 446 -17.95 12.75 20.11
N LEU A 447 -16.72 12.64 19.57
CA LEU A 447 -15.95 13.80 19.14
C LEU A 447 -16.71 14.59 18.05
N MET A 448 -17.15 13.92 16.98
CA MET A 448 -17.77 14.57 15.83
C MET A 448 -19.11 15.26 16.15
N GLU A 449 -19.82 14.80 17.18
CA GLU A 449 -21.07 15.40 17.67
C GLU A 449 -20.83 16.52 18.69
N SER A 450 -19.60 16.72 19.17
CA SER A 450 -19.28 17.69 20.21
C SER A 450 -19.23 19.14 19.70
N ASP A 451 -19.56 20.09 20.57
CA ASP A 451 -19.37 21.52 20.32
C ASP A 451 -17.90 21.88 20.07
N VAL A 452 -16.97 21.14 20.68
CA VAL A 452 -15.53 21.34 20.50
C VAL A 452 -15.15 21.15 19.04
N PHE A 453 -15.65 20.08 18.41
CA PHE A 453 -15.38 19.77 17.01
C PHE A 453 -16.00 20.78 16.05
N GLN A 454 -17.23 21.21 16.33
CA GLN A 454 -17.96 22.16 15.48
C GLN A 454 -17.39 23.57 15.53
N ASN A 455 -16.73 23.94 16.65
CA ASN A 455 -16.14 25.26 16.86
C ASN A 455 -14.63 25.33 16.54
N LEU A 456 -14.07 24.35 15.82
CA LEU A 456 -12.69 24.41 15.33
C LEU A 456 -12.57 25.49 14.24
N HIS A 457 -11.72 26.48 14.46
CA HIS A 457 -11.49 27.58 13.51
C HIS A 457 -10.10 28.18 13.67
N ASP A 458 -9.51 28.65 12.57
CA ASP A 458 -8.21 29.32 12.53
C ASP A 458 -7.09 28.55 13.27
N GLU A 459 -7.05 27.23 13.07
CA GLU A 459 -6.11 26.33 13.71
C GLU A 459 -5.36 25.48 12.68
N VAL A 460 -4.10 25.11 13.00
CA VAL A 460 -3.39 24.04 12.30
C VAL A 460 -3.61 22.75 13.07
N ILE A 461 -4.32 21.82 12.46
CA ILE A 461 -4.84 20.60 13.11
C ILE A 461 -4.10 19.38 12.58
N LEU A 462 -3.37 18.68 13.45
CA LEU A 462 -2.83 17.36 13.15
C LEU A 462 -3.84 16.29 13.58
N ILE A 463 -4.26 15.47 12.64
CA ILE A 463 -5.14 14.32 12.86
C ILE A 463 -4.29 13.06 12.83
N LYS A 464 -4.05 12.45 13.99
CA LYS A 464 -3.17 11.29 14.19
C LYS A 464 -3.89 10.18 14.92
N GLY A 465 -4.03 9.03 14.27
CA GLY A 465 -4.74 7.90 14.89
C GLY A 465 -4.43 6.56 14.26
N SER A 466 -4.86 5.49 14.94
CA SER A 466 -4.87 4.16 14.35
C SER A 466 -6.13 3.92 13.53
N ARG A 467 -6.08 3.01 12.57
CA ARG A 467 -7.23 2.65 11.73
C ARG A 467 -8.49 2.26 12.51
N ALA A 468 -8.32 1.75 13.73
CA ALA A 468 -9.43 1.31 14.56
C ALA A 468 -10.38 2.45 14.97
N PHE A 469 -9.92 3.70 14.88
CA PHE A 469 -10.67 4.89 15.27
C PHE A 469 -11.29 5.66 14.08
N ASN A 470 -11.11 5.19 12.84
CA ASN A 470 -11.71 5.78 11.63
C ASN A 470 -11.50 7.31 11.51
N PHE A 471 -10.29 7.79 11.79
CA PHE A 471 -9.97 9.22 11.78
C PHE A 471 -9.97 9.86 10.37
N ASP A 472 -10.05 9.06 9.32
CA ASP A 472 -10.41 9.50 7.97
C ASP A 472 -11.75 10.24 7.96
N LEU A 473 -12.77 9.78 8.71
CA LEU A 473 -14.04 10.47 8.86
C LEU A 473 -13.89 11.87 9.49
N VAL A 474 -12.98 12.01 10.46
CA VAL A 474 -12.65 13.31 11.11
C VAL A 474 -12.03 14.25 10.08
N SER A 475 -11.06 13.76 9.30
CA SER A 475 -10.42 14.54 8.23
C SER A 475 -11.45 15.00 7.19
N ASP A 476 -12.28 14.09 6.68
CA ASP A 476 -13.29 14.37 5.66
C ASP A 476 -14.35 15.37 6.12
N ARG A 477 -14.68 15.36 7.42
CA ARG A 477 -15.66 16.28 8.00
C ARG A 477 -15.12 17.69 8.17
N LEU A 478 -13.82 17.83 8.47
CA LEU A 478 -13.13 19.11 8.64
C LEU A 478 -12.62 19.71 7.33
N GLU A 479 -12.42 18.89 6.29
CA GLU A 479 -11.90 19.34 4.99
C GLU A 479 -12.81 20.39 4.35
N LEU A 480 -12.20 21.46 3.83
CA LEU A 480 -12.90 22.47 3.07
C LEU A 480 -13.26 21.94 1.69
N LYS A 481 -14.51 21.56 1.51
CA LYS A 481 -15.04 21.17 0.19
C LYS A 481 -15.50 22.44 -0.52
N VAL A 482 -14.80 22.82 -1.56
CA VAL A 482 -15.03 24.09 -2.28
C VAL A 482 -16.33 24.10 -3.11
N HIS A 483 -16.96 22.93 -3.31
CA HIS A 483 -18.18 22.79 -4.08
C HIS A 483 -19.33 22.21 -3.23
N GLU A 484 -20.48 22.86 -3.26
CA GLU A 484 -21.71 22.36 -2.64
C GLU A 484 -22.33 21.18 -3.38
N THR A 485 -22.05 21.05 -4.69
CA THR A 485 -22.48 19.90 -5.51
C THR A 485 -21.43 18.80 -5.41
N ILE A 486 -21.76 17.73 -4.70
CA ILE A 486 -20.88 16.56 -4.52
C ILE A 486 -21.31 15.49 -5.50
N LEU A 487 -20.40 15.08 -6.39
CA LEU A 487 -20.53 13.83 -7.12
C LEU A 487 -19.83 12.74 -6.29
N GLU A 488 -20.62 11.91 -5.62
CA GLU A 488 -20.10 10.78 -4.87
C GLU A 488 -19.97 9.57 -5.78
N VAL A 489 -18.73 9.11 -6.00
CA VAL A 489 -18.43 7.91 -6.78
C VAL A 489 -18.04 6.78 -5.84
N ASN A 490 -18.89 5.78 -5.74
CA ASN A 490 -18.61 4.58 -4.96
C ASN A 490 -17.76 3.60 -5.78
N LEU A 491 -16.43 3.61 -5.60
CA LEU A 491 -15.52 2.73 -6.31
C LEU A 491 -15.77 1.24 -6.02
N GLY A 492 -16.25 0.89 -4.83
CA GLY A 492 -16.63 -0.49 -4.50
C GLY A 492 -17.85 -0.96 -5.32
N ALA A 493 -18.85 -0.10 -5.50
CA ALA A 493 -19.99 -0.40 -6.36
C ALA A 493 -19.58 -0.49 -7.84
N MET A 494 -18.67 0.36 -8.29
CA MET A 494 -18.11 0.29 -9.64
C MET A 494 -17.40 -1.05 -9.88
N VAL A 495 -16.58 -1.50 -8.93
CA VAL A 495 -15.90 -2.80 -8.99
C VAL A 495 -16.91 -3.95 -8.98
N ALA A 496 -17.97 -3.87 -8.16
CA ALA A 496 -19.04 -4.87 -8.18
C ALA A 496 -19.74 -4.95 -9.55
N ASN A 497 -20.00 -3.81 -10.20
CA ASN A 497 -20.53 -3.75 -11.55
C ASN A 497 -19.55 -4.34 -12.58
N LEU A 498 -18.27 -3.97 -12.51
CA LEU A 498 -17.21 -4.53 -13.36
C LEU A 498 -17.22 -6.06 -13.27
N ASN A 499 -17.23 -6.61 -12.06
CA ASN A 499 -17.21 -8.04 -11.81
C ASN A 499 -18.50 -8.73 -12.29
N HIS A 500 -19.65 -8.06 -12.15
CA HIS A 500 -20.91 -8.56 -12.68
C HIS A 500 -20.84 -8.72 -14.20
N TYR A 501 -20.37 -7.72 -14.94
CA TYR A 501 -20.20 -7.83 -16.40
C TYR A 501 -19.16 -8.89 -16.77
N ARG A 502 -18.06 -8.97 -16.05
CA ARG A 502 -17.04 -10.01 -16.28
C ARG A 502 -17.61 -11.41 -16.16
N SER A 503 -18.44 -11.66 -15.17
CA SER A 503 -19.06 -12.98 -14.97
C SER A 503 -19.94 -13.46 -16.12
N MET A 504 -20.35 -12.56 -17.02
CA MET A 504 -21.12 -12.86 -18.22
C MET A 504 -20.28 -13.12 -19.46
N LEU A 505 -18.97 -12.86 -19.39
CA LEU A 505 -18.06 -12.98 -20.53
C LEU A 505 -17.41 -14.38 -20.58
N GLN A 506 -16.99 -14.78 -21.78
CA GLN A 506 -16.14 -15.95 -21.94
C GLN A 506 -14.75 -15.67 -21.34
N PRO A 507 -14.03 -16.67 -20.80
CA PRO A 507 -12.74 -16.46 -20.16
C PRO A 507 -11.68 -15.77 -21.03
N ALA A 508 -11.71 -15.99 -22.34
CA ALA A 508 -10.79 -15.38 -23.29
C ALA A 508 -11.21 -13.98 -23.78
N THR A 509 -12.36 -13.47 -23.34
CA THR A 509 -12.86 -12.15 -23.76
C THR A 509 -12.15 -11.04 -23.03
N LYS A 510 -11.48 -10.16 -23.76
CA LYS A 510 -10.84 -8.98 -23.20
C LYS A 510 -11.84 -7.87 -22.96
N MET A 511 -11.63 -7.14 -21.86
CA MET A 511 -12.49 -6.04 -21.45
C MET A 511 -11.81 -4.70 -21.63
N VAL A 512 -12.47 -3.79 -22.34
CA VAL A 512 -12.04 -2.41 -22.51
C VAL A 512 -12.94 -1.51 -21.66
N CYS A 513 -12.34 -0.76 -20.73
CA CYS A 513 -13.08 0.18 -19.89
C CYS A 513 -12.88 1.62 -20.37
N MET A 514 -13.97 2.29 -20.70
CA MET A 514 -13.95 3.68 -21.18
C MET A 514 -13.82 4.66 -20.02
N VAL A 515 -12.79 5.50 -20.05
CA VAL A 515 -12.49 6.53 -19.02
C VAL A 515 -12.32 7.93 -19.62
N LYS A 516 -12.86 8.15 -20.83
CA LYS A 516 -12.82 9.46 -21.52
C LYS A 516 -13.56 10.54 -20.74
N ALA A 517 -13.30 11.81 -21.07
CA ALA A 517 -13.93 12.98 -20.45
C ALA A 517 -13.84 12.95 -18.92
N SER A 518 -12.62 12.72 -18.40
CA SER A 518 -12.37 12.58 -16.96
C SER A 518 -13.25 11.49 -16.30
N ALA A 519 -13.33 10.30 -16.95
CA ALA A 519 -14.24 9.21 -16.60
C ALA A 519 -15.70 9.69 -16.47
N TYR A 520 -16.17 10.41 -17.50
CA TYR A 520 -17.49 11.04 -17.55
C TYR A 520 -17.74 12.04 -16.40
N GLY A 521 -16.69 12.74 -15.98
CA GLY A 521 -16.74 13.73 -14.90
C GLY A 521 -16.58 13.16 -13.49
N ALA A 522 -16.34 11.84 -13.37
CA ALA A 522 -16.22 11.15 -12.08
C ALA A 522 -14.78 11.09 -11.54
N GLY A 523 -13.80 11.66 -12.26
CA GLY A 523 -12.37 11.63 -11.91
C GLY A 523 -11.62 10.52 -12.64
N SER A 524 -10.74 10.90 -13.59
CA SER A 524 -10.08 9.91 -14.46
C SER A 524 -9.07 9.04 -13.74
N TYR A 525 -8.29 9.63 -12.82
CA TYR A 525 -7.19 8.94 -12.17
C TYR A 525 -7.67 7.84 -11.20
N GLU A 526 -8.55 8.18 -10.27
CA GLU A 526 -9.05 7.24 -9.26
C GLU A 526 -9.78 6.05 -9.90
N ILE A 527 -10.56 6.32 -10.93
CA ILE A 527 -11.29 5.29 -11.68
C ILE A 527 -10.31 4.44 -12.49
N ALA A 528 -9.43 5.04 -13.28
CA ALA A 528 -8.45 4.31 -14.08
C ALA A 528 -7.52 3.47 -13.19
N LYS A 529 -7.08 4.02 -12.05
CA LYS A 529 -6.26 3.31 -11.07
C LYS A 529 -7.01 2.11 -10.47
N THR A 530 -8.27 2.31 -10.08
CA THR A 530 -9.11 1.21 -9.55
C THR A 530 -9.31 0.12 -10.61
N LEU A 531 -9.59 0.49 -11.86
CA LEU A 531 -9.75 -0.46 -12.97
C LEU A 531 -8.44 -1.21 -13.24
N GLN A 532 -7.29 -0.53 -13.22
CA GLN A 532 -5.98 -1.15 -13.32
C GLN A 532 -5.69 -2.12 -12.18
N GLU A 533 -6.00 -1.75 -10.93
CA GLU A 533 -5.85 -2.62 -9.76
C GLU A 533 -6.74 -3.86 -9.84
N HIS A 534 -7.84 -3.78 -10.58
CA HIS A 534 -8.74 -4.90 -10.89
C HIS A 534 -8.48 -5.51 -12.27
N GLN A 535 -7.29 -5.27 -12.83
CA GLN A 535 -6.74 -5.95 -14.03
C GLN A 535 -7.71 -5.95 -15.22
N VAL A 536 -8.24 -4.77 -15.58
CA VAL A 536 -8.89 -4.64 -16.89
C VAL A 536 -7.84 -4.72 -17.98
N ASP A 537 -8.17 -5.33 -19.11
CA ASP A 537 -7.21 -5.52 -20.21
C ASP A 537 -6.82 -4.20 -20.85
N TYR A 538 -7.80 -3.31 -21.03
CA TYR A 538 -7.62 -2.00 -21.66
C TYR A 538 -8.41 -0.91 -20.95
N LEU A 539 -7.82 0.26 -20.90
CA LEU A 539 -8.54 1.50 -20.72
C LEU A 539 -8.72 2.16 -22.08
N ALA A 540 -9.81 2.90 -22.30
CA ALA A 540 -10.01 3.65 -23.52
C ALA A 540 -10.35 5.11 -23.20
N VAL A 541 -9.75 6.03 -23.95
CA VAL A 541 -9.98 7.49 -23.88
C VAL A 541 -10.34 8.03 -25.24
N ALA A 542 -10.87 9.24 -25.31
CA ALA A 542 -11.25 9.82 -26.59
C ALA A 542 -10.02 10.27 -27.38
N VAL A 543 -9.14 11.06 -26.78
CA VAL A 543 -8.00 11.73 -27.42
C VAL A 543 -6.67 11.41 -26.73
N ALA A 544 -5.56 11.65 -27.43
CA ALA A 544 -4.22 11.32 -26.96
C ALA A 544 -3.83 12.08 -25.68
N ASP A 545 -4.31 13.30 -25.49
CA ASP A 545 -3.99 14.11 -24.30
C ASP A 545 -4.54 13.47 -23.01
N GLU A 546 -5.76 12.92 -23.04
CA GLU A 546 -6.32 12.18 -21.89
C GLU A 546 -5.48 10.95 -21.54
N GLY A 547 -5.01 10.22 -22.58
CA GLY A 547 -4.13 9.08 -22.37
C GLY A 547 -2.77 9.48 -21.79
N ALA A 548 -2.21 10.60 -22.27
CA ALA A 548 -0.95 11.15 -21.76
C ALA A 548 -1.09 11.61 -20.30
N GLU A 549 -2.22 12.20 -19.89
CA GLU A 549 -2.50 12.56 -18.51
C GLU A 549 -2.55 11.33 -17.60
N LEU A 550 -3.24 10.27 -18.03
CA LEU A 550 -3.28 9.01 -17.28
C LEU A 550 -1.88 8.38 -17.15
N ARG A 551 -1.06 8.41 -18.19
CA ARG A 551 0.34 7.95 -18.13
C ARG A 551 1.17 8.76 -17.14
N LYS A 552 1.07 10.11 -17.19
CA LYS A 552 1.74 11.00 -16.22
C LYS A 552 1.31 10.73 -14.80
N ALA A 553 0.04 10.36 -14.59
CA ALA A 553 -0.50 9.97 -13.29
C ALA A 553 -0.10 8.55 -12.85
N GLY A 554 0.68 7.78 -13.66
CA GLY A 554 1.21 6.47 -13.28
C GLY A 554 0.33 5.28 -13.68
N ILE A 555 -0.62 5.45 -14.60
CA ILE A 555 -1.39 4.34 -15.18
C ILE A 555 -0.51 3.59 -16.19
N THR A 556 -0.35 2.28 -16.00
CA THR A 556 0.50 1.41 -16.83
C THR A 556 -0.31 0.46 -17.72
N SER A 557 -1.60 0.25 -17.46
CA SER A 557 -2.49 -0.57 -18.32
C SER A 557 -2.48 -0.06 -19.76
N SER A 558 -2.72 -0.95 -20.73
CA SER A 558 -2.90 -0.55 -22.13
C SER A 558 -3.99 0.51 -22.28
N ILE A 559 -3.72 1.58 -23.01
CA ILE A 559 -4.66 2.70 -23.24
C ILE A 559 -4.92 2.83 -24.72
N MET A 560 -6.18 2.67 -25.10
CA MET A 560 -6.67 2.84 -26.46
C MET A 560 -7.15 4.27 -26.69
N ILE A 561 -6.79 4.86 -27.82
CA ILE A 561 -7.25 6.18 -28.27
C ILE A 561 -8.32 5.97 -29.33
N MET A 562 -9.56 6.37 -29.01
CA MET A 562 -10.73 6.14 -29.89
C MET A 562 -10.77 7.08 -31.08
N ASP A 563 -10.24 8.31 -30.94
CA ASP A 563 -10.18 9.30 -32.00
C ASP A 563 -8.75 9.85 -32.15
N PRO A 564 -7.86 9.08 -32.82
CA PRO A 564 -6.46 9.45 -32.98
C PRO A 564 -6.31 10.54 -34.05
N GLU A 565 -5.96 11.75 -33.62
CA GLU A 565 -5.66 12.85 -34.49
C GLU A 565 -4.26 12.72 -35.14
N LEU A 566 -4.12 13.10 -36.40
CA LEU A 566 -2.84 13.05 -37.13
C LEU A 566 -1.72 13.87 -36.48
N THR A 567 -2.09 14.92 -35.75
CA THR A 567 -1.18 15.81 -35.02
C THR A 567 -0.68 15.22 -33.69
N ALA A 568 -1.34 14.20 -33.18
CA ALA A 568 -1.07 13.62 -31.86
C ALA A 568 -0.20 12.36 -31.91
N PHE A 569 0.28 11.92 -33.08
CA PHE A 569 1.08 10.68 -33.20
C PHE A 569 2.33 10.70 -32.33
N LYS A 570 3.05 11.81 -32.25
CA LYS A 570 4.20 11.93 -31.37
C LYS A 570 3.81 11.66 -29.91
N THR A 571 2.74 12.26 -29.41
CA THR A 571 2.22 12.03 -28.07
C THR A 571 1.85 10.55 -27.88
N MET A 572 1.21 9.91 -28.86
CA MET A 572 0.86 8.50 -28.77
C MET A 572 2.09 7.60 -28.66
N PHE A 573 3.15 7.87 -29.43
CA PHE A 573 4.41 7.12 -29.34
C PHE A 573 5.14 7.36 -28.02
N ASP A 574 5.30 8.63 -27.62
CA ASP A 574 6.01 9.03 -26.40
C ASP A 574 5.36 8.40 -25.14
N TYR A 575 4.03 8.28 -25.12
CA TYR A 575 3.27 7.74 -23.99
C TYR A 575 2.77 6.31 -24.18
N LYS A 576 3.22 5.60 -25.23
CA LYS A 576 2.83 4.20 -25.54
C LYS A 576 1.32 4.03 -25.52
N LEU A 577 0.61 4.84 -26.32
CA LEU A 577 -0.84 4.78 -26.48
C LEU A 577 -1.19 4.05 -27.78
N GLU A 578 -2.27 3.29 -27.78
CA GLU A 578 -2.69 2.44 -28.89
C GLU A 578 -3.83 3.10 -29.67
N PRO A 579 -3.61 3.62 -30.90
CA PRO A 579 -4.67 4.25 -31.67
C PRO A 579 -5.65 3.25 -32.28
N GLU A 580 -6.94 3.54 -32.24
CA GLU A 580 -7.93 2.84 -33.04
C GLU A 580 -7.84 3.29 -34.52
N VAL A 581 -7.51 2.34 -35.41
CA VAL A 581 -7.33 2.63 -36.85
C VAL A 581 -8.57 2.20 -37.60
N TYR A 582 -9.40 3.16 -38.03
CA TYR A 582 -10.70 2.92 -38.67
C TYR A 582 -10.74 3.26 -40.17
N ASN A 583 -9.64 3.74 -40.76
CA ASN A 583 -9.53 3.96 -42.21
C ASN A 583 -8.08 3.88 -42.71
N PHE A 584 -7.91 3.65 -44.01
CA PHE A 584 -6.59 3.54 -44.66
C PHE A 584 -5.76 4.83 -44.65
N HIS A 585 -6.40 5.99 -44.71
CA HIS A 585 -5.68 7.27 -44.64
C HIS A 585 -4.97 7.44 -43.30
N LEU A 586 -5.64 7.11 -42.21
CA LEU A 586 -5.06 7.11 -40.85
C LEU A 586 -3.96 6.06 -40.73
N LEU A 587 -4.16 4.86 -41.28
CA LEU A 587 -3.13 3.80 -41.29
C LEU A 587 -1.87 4.25 -42.01
N ASP A 588 -2.00 4.79 -43.24
CA ASP A 588 -0.86 5.27 -44.02
C ASP A 588 -0.10 6.41 -43.34
N ALA A 589 -0.84 7.31 -42.67
CA ALA A 589 -0.24 8.40 -41.92
C ALA A 589 0.52 7.89 -40.67
N LEU A 590 -0.07 6.92 -39.93
CA LEU A 590 0.53 6.31 -38.76
C LEU A 590 1.81 5.54 -39.13
N VAL A 591 1.80 4.75 -40.21
CA VAL A 591 2.97 4.01 -40.70
C VAL A 591 4.10 4.99 -41.03
N LYS A 592 3.81 6.06 -41.76
CA LYS A 592 4.80 7.12 -42.10
C LYS A 592 5.35 7.83 -40.85
N ALA A 593 4.54 7.98 -39.81
CA ALA A 593 4.99 8.59 -38.57
C ALA A 593 5.85 7.63 -37.73
N ALA A 594 5.56 6.32 -37.76
CA ALA A 594 6.32 5.30 -37.08
C ALA A 594 7.69 4.98 -37.71
N GLU A 595 7.88 5.28 -39.01
CA GLU A 595 9.15 5.11 -39.74
C GLU A 595 10.16 6.25 -39.46
N LYS A 596 9.74 7.34 -38.84
CA LYS A 596 10.57 8.50 -38.45
C LYS A 596 11.02 8.44 -37.02
#